data_ea8f5a40a4c1c7ddbe75fe08a9eed46a
#
_entry.id   ea8f5a40a4c1c7ddbe75fe08a9eed46a
#
_cell.length_a   1.000
_cell.length_b   1.000
_cell.length_c   1.000
_cell.angle_alpha   90.00
_cell.angle_beta   90.00
_cell.angle_gamma   90.00
#
_symmetry.space_group_name_H-M   'P 1'
#
loop_
_entity.id
_entity.type
_entity.pdbx_description
1 polymer ?
#
loop_
_entity_poly.entity_id
_entity_poly.type
_entity_poly.pdbx_seq_one_letter_code
_entity_poly.pdbx_strand_id
1 'polypeptide(L)'
;MRETVDDIKQTIDQLVDEQNVDYIKLVTTGIVNFEHSTVRQSPQFTVAELTDLVHYAHQRDRKVAAHCSGVDGLEIAIEAGVDFIEHAYFINDSLLSRLIDKRLVWTPTFVPVYTQYAHKECGWPEETLENMEQILADHNRMLRKAFDRGAILMAGTDAGCPGVEMGAGLRTELACMAKSGIDPKQLLRIATVTNAEICGARQYTGRIEVGGKASFGIYRQPPWEDIQHLDSLVNVFHEQHQFRGAASAI
;
A
#
# COMPACT_ATOMS: atom_id res chain seq x y z
N MET A 1 -24.05 6.77 14.40
CA MET A 1 -24.56 7.74 13.40
C MET A 1 -23.45 7.88 12.37
N ARG A 2 -23.76 7.83 11.07
CA ARG A 2 -22.74 8.10 10.04
C ARG A 2 -22.41 9.59 10.08
N GLU A 3 -21.13 9.95 10.04
CA GLU A 3 -20.71 11.34 9.91
C GLU A 3 -21.22 11.92 8.59
N THR A 4 -21.64 13.17 8.62
CA THR A 4 -22.05 13.90 7.40
C THR A 4 -20.81 14.34 6.62
N VAL A 5 -20.97 14.68 5.35
CA VAL A 5 -19.88 15.26 4.53
C VAL A 5 -19.32 16.53 5.19
N ASP A 6 -20.18 17.35 5.80
CA ASP A 6 -19.75 18.58 6.47
C ASP A 6 -18.96 18.30 7.75
N ASP A 7 -19.32 17.27 8.54
CA ASP A 7 -18.53 16.84 9.70
C ASP A 7 -17.12 16.37 9.26
N ILE A 8 -17.03 15.63 8.15
CA ILE A 8 -15.75 15.17 7.60
C ILE A 8 -14.91 16.35 7.10
N LYS A 9 -15.51 17.36 6.46
CA LYS A 9 -14.80 18.58 6.04
C LYS A 9 -14.22 19.34 7.24
N GLN A 10 -14.96 19.45 8.34
CA GLN A 10 -14.45 20.05 9.58
C GLN A 10 -13.27 19.23 10.15
N THR A 11 -13.34 17.91 10.07
CA THR A 11 -12.21 17.03 10.46
C THR A 11 -11.00 17.25 9.57
N ILE A 12 -11.19 17.41 8.25
CA ILE A 12 -10.11 17.74 7.30
C ILE A 12 -9.45 19.08 7.69
N ASP A 13 -10.25 20.11 8.02
CA ASP A 13 -9.72 21.39 8.47
C ASP A 13 -8.86 21.25 9.74
N GLN A 14 -9.33 20.53 10.74
CA GLN A 14 -8.57 20.28 11.96
C GLN A 14 -7.25 19.56 11.68
N LEU A 15 -7.27 18.52 10.85
CA LEU A 15 -6.07 17.77 10.49
C LEU A 15 -5.05 18.65 9.75
N VAL A 16 -5.51 19.49 8.85
CA VAL A 16 -4.64 20.39 8.07
C VAL A 16 -4.10 21.53 8.92
N ASP A 17 -4.97 22.22 9.67
CA ASP A 17 -4.61 23.47 10.35
C ASP A 17 -3.88 23.22 11.68
N GLU A 18 -4.26 22.17 12.42
CA GLU A 18 -3.69 21.88 13.74
C GLU A 18 -2.54 20.86 13.68
N GLN A 19 -2.61 19.88 12.77
CA GLN A 19 -1.65 18.78 12.72
C GLN A 19 -0.73 18.83 11.49
N ASN A 20 -1.02 19.72 10.53
CA ASN A 20 -0.25 19.89 9.29
C ASN A 20 0.03 18.56 8.57
N VAL A 21 -0.99 17.73 8.42
CA VAL A 21 -0.88 16.42 7.77
C VAL A 21 -0.53 16.57 6.29
N ASP A 22 0.22 15.60 5.73
CA ASP A 22 0.58 15.59 4.31
C ASP A 22 -0.54 15.06 3.40
N TYR A 23 -1.37 14.14 3.92
CA TYR A 23 -2.44 13.44 3.19
C TYR A 23 -3.69 13.33 4.04
N ILE A 24 -4.84 13.27 3.36
CA ILE A 24 -6.12 12.88 3.96
C ILE A 24 -6.38 11.42 3.61
N LYS A 25 -6.57 10.55 4.60
CA LYS A 25 -6.99 9.17 4.38
C LYS A 25 -8.48 9.01 4.65
N LEU A 26 -9.21 8.49 3.66
CA LEU A 26 -10.63 8.15 3.77
C LEU A 26 -10.81 6.64 3.73
N VAL A 27 -11.62 6.10 4.65
CA VAL A 27 -12.06 4.71 4.61
C VAL A 27 -13.33 4.66 3.78
N THR A 28 -13.23 4.20 2.54
CA THR A 28 -14.35 4.25 1.57
C THR A 28 -15.15 2.96 1.54
N THR A 29 -14.55 1.83 1.92
CA THR A 29 -15.20 0.52 2.00
C THR A 29 -14.90 -0.19 3.32
N GLY A 30 -15.62 -1.27 3.61
CA GLY A 30 -15.24 -2.22 4.64
C GLY A 30 -13.99 -3.03 4.24
N ILE A 31 -13.52 -3.83 5.20
CA ILE A 31 -12.38 -4.74 5.01
C ILE A 31 -12.78 -6.00 4.23
N VAL A 32 -11.79 -6.73 3.73
CA VAL A 32 -11.98 -8.02 3.06
C VAL A 32 -12.64 -9.04 4.00
N ASN A 33 -13.65 -9.73 3.49
CA ASN A 33 -14.28 -10.88 4.13
C ASN A 33 -13.69 -12.16 3.51
N PHE A 34 -12.86 -12.84 4.28
CA PHE A 34 -12.16 -14.05 3.81
C PHE A 34 -13.09 -15.25 3.62
N GLU A 35 -14.16 -15.35 4.44
CA GLU A 35 -15.12 -16.47 4.36
C GLU A 35 -15.93 -16.45 3.06
N HIS A 36 -16.15 -15.27 2.51
CA HIS A 36 -17.01 -15.10 1.33
C HIS A 36 -16.29 -14.47 0.14
N SER A 37 -14.99 -14.23 0.23
CA SER A 37 -14.18 -13.58 -0.81
C SER A 37 -14.82 -12.28 -1.34
N THR A 38 -15.29 -11.44 -0.41
CA THR A 38 -15.98 -10.17 -0.69
C THR A 38 -15.49 -9.06 0.23
N VAL A 39 -16.15 -7.92 0.19
CA VAL A 39 -15.98 -6.82 1.15
C VAL A 39 -17.13 -6.85 2.15
N ARG A 40 -16.83 -6.67 3.45
CA ARG A 40 -17.80 -6.85 4.53
C ARG A 40 -18.98 -5.88 4.51
N GLN A 41 -18.82 -4.71 3.93
CA GLN A 41 -19.80 -3.63 3.96
C GLN A 41 -19.87 -2.94 2.60
N SER A 42 -21.06 -2.41 2.28
CA SER A 42 -21.23 -1.54 1.12
C SER A 42 -20.33 -0.30 1.23
N PRO A 43 -20.00 0.35 0.10
CA PRO A 43 -19.26 1.61 0.11
C PRO A 43 -19.90 2.65 1.03
N GLN A 44 -19.06 3.42 1.73
CA GLN A 44 -19.52 4.41 2.71
C GLN A 44 -19.98 5.72 2.06
N PHE A 45 -19.57 5.96 0.83
CA PHE A 45 -19.85 7.19 0.09
C PHE A 45 -20.49 6.88 -1.25
N THR A 46 -21.34 7.78 -1.70
CA THR A 46 -21.69 7.90 -3.12
C THR A 46 -20.56 8.58 -3.89
N VAL A 47 -20.55 8.49 -5.22
CA VAL A 47 -19.59 9.21 -6.06
C VAL A 47 -19.62 10.71 -5.77
N ALA A 48 -20.80 11.31 -5.64
CA ALA A 48 -20.95 12.75 -5.40
C ALA A 48 -20.38 13.19 -4.05
N GLU A 49 -20.65 12.45 -2.98
CA GLU A 49 -20.11 12.72 -1.64
C GLU A 49 -18.58 12.61 -1.62
N LEU A 50 -18.03 11.54 -2.21
CA LEU A 50 -16.58 11.35 -2.23
C LEU A 50 -15.88 12.38 -3.12
N THR A 51 -16.48 12.74 -4.26
CA THR A 51 -15.97 13.81 -5.14
C THR A 51 -15.89 15.14 -4.40
N ASP A 52 -16.92 15.48 -3.62
CA ASP A 52 -16.95 16.72 -2.84
C ASP A 52 -15.84 16.74 -1.76
N LEU A 53 -15.62 15.61 -1.06
CA LEU A 53 -14.54 15.48 -0.07
C LEU A 53 -13.15 15.55 -0.72
N VAL A 54 -12.94 14.88 -1.86
CA VAL A 54 -11.68 14.92 -2.61
C VAL A 54 -11.39 16.34 -3.08
N HIS A 55 -12.38 17.00 -3.68
CA HIS A 55 -12.24 18.38 -4.12
C HIS A 55 -11.91 19.32 -2.95
N TYR A 56 -12.58 19.15 -1.82
CA TYR A 56 -12.32 19.93 -0.61
C TYR A 56 -10.88 19.77 -0.09
N ALA A 57 -10.39 18.54 -0.02
CA ALA A 57 -9.00 18.27 0.37
C ALA A 57 -7.99 18.87 -0.63
N HIS A 58 -8.27 18.78 -1.93
CA HIS A 58 -7.43 19.37 -2.97
C HIS A 58 -7.38 20.91 -2.87
N GLN A 59 -8.49 21.58 -2.51
CA GLN A 59 -8.49 23.03 -2.25
C GLN A 59 -7.60 23.42 -1.06
N ARG A 60 -7.29 22.45 -0.16
CA ARG A 60 -6.38 22.63 0.97
C ARG A 60 -4.95 22.12 0.65
N ASP A 61 -4.63 21.92 -0.63
CA ASP A 61 -3.35 21.35 -1.09
C ASP A 61 -3.00 20.00 -0.45
N ARG A 62 -4.02 19.16 -0.18
CA ARG A 62 -3.85 17.81 0.37
C ARG A 62 -4.35 16.76 -0.59
N LYS A 63 -3.53 15.73 -0.81
CA LYS A 63 -3.91 14.55 -1.58
C LYS A 63 -4.78 13.62 -0.74
N VAL A 64 -5.60 12.81 -1.42
CA VAL A 64 -6.53 11.88 -0.80
C VAL A 64 -6.13 10.44 -1.08
N ALA A 65 -5.94 9.66 -0.01
CA ALA A 65 -5.77 8.22 -0.06
C ALA A 65 -7.08 7.53 0.35
N ALA A 66 -7.49 6.53 -0.40
CA ALA A 66 -8.68 5.74 -0.12
C ALA A 66 -8.32 4.31 0.28
N HIS A 67 -8.69 3.90 1.51
CA HIS A 67 -8.85 2.47 1.80
C HIS A 67 -10.03 1.98 0.97
N CYS A 68 -9.78 1.12 0.00
CA CYS A 68 -10.80 0.73 -0.96
C CYS A 68 -10.57 -0.68 -1.51
N SER A 69 -11.61 -1.50 -1.46
CA SER A 69 -11.66 -2.83 -2.05
C SER A 69 -13.05 -3.13 -2.60
N GLY A 70 -13.14 -4.14 -3.48
CA GLY A 70 -14.40 -4.49 -4.14
C GLY A 70 -14.74 -3.61 -5.33
N VAL A 71 -15.49 -4.16 -6.28
CA VAL A 71 -15.79 -3.50 -7.57
C VAL A 71 -16.50 -2.17 -7.35
N ASP A 72 -17.58 -2.15 -6.56
CA ASP A 72 -18.41 -0.95 -6.36
C ASP A 72 -17.61 0.17 -5.67
N GLY A 73 -16.83 -0.17 -4.63
CA GLY A 73 -16.02 0.81 -3.92
C GLY A 73 -14.92 1.39 -4.79
N LEU A 74 -14.24 0.54 -5.56
CA LEU A 74 -13.20 0.96 -6.48
C LEU A 74 -13.75 1.85 -7.60
N GLU A 75 -14.95 1.53 -8.11
CA GLU A 75 -15.60 2.38 -9.11
C GLU A 75 -15.87 3.78 -8.57
N ILE A 76 -16.42 3.88 -7.35
CA ILE A 76 -16.68 5.16 -6.67
C ILE A 76 -15.38 5.94 -6.44
N ALA A 77 -14.34 5.29 -5.90
CA ALA A 77 -13.08 5.95 -5.59
C ALA A 77 -12.35 6.46 -6.85
N ILE A 78 -12.31 5.64 -7.91
CA ILE A 78 -11.73 6.01 -9.20
C ILE A 78 -12.50 7.18 -9.84
N GLU A 79 -13.83 7.15 -9.79
CA GLU A 79 -14.66 8.19 -10.35
C GLU A 79 -14.52 9.51 -9.60
N ALA A 80 -14.52 9.46 -8.27
CA ALA A 80 -14.34 10.61 -7.41
C ALA A 80 -12.97 11.29 -7.54
N GLY A 81 -11.98 10.61 -8.13
CA GLY A 81 -10.68 11.21 -8.41
C GLY A 81 -9.76 11.28 -7.20
N VAL A 82 -9.78 10.26 -6.32
CA VAL A 82 -8.76 10.11 -5.27
C VAL A 82 -7.36 10.01 -5.88
N ASP A 83 -6.32 10.35 -5.14
CA ASP A 83 -4.94 10.28 -5.64
C ASP A 83 -4.32 8.89 -5.45
N PHE A 84 -4.68 8.22 -4.35
CA PHE A 84 -4.14 6.92 -3.97
C PHE A 84 -5.26 5.93 -3.69
N ILE A 85 -5.08 4.71 -4.17
CA ILE A 85 -5.92 3.56 -3.80
C ILE A 85 -5.05 2.59 -3.03
N GLU A 86 -5.48 2.28 -1.81
CA GLU A 86 -4.86 1.29 -0.95
C GLU A 86 -5.65 0.00 -1.00
N HIS A 87 -4.95 -1.12 -1.03
CA HIS A 87 -5.44 -2.49 -1.15
C HIS A 87 -5.93 -2.83 -2.56
N ALA A 88 -7.07 -2.33 -2.97
CA ALA A 88 -7.75 -2.66 -4.24
C ALA A 88 -7.99 -4.16 -4.44
N TYR A 89 -8.25 -4.92 -3.35
CA TYR A 89 -8.68 -6.31 -3.50
C TYR A 89 -9.94 -6.39 -4.35
N PHE A 90 -10.03 -7.44 -5.17
CA PHE A 90 -11.13 -7.69 -6.13
C PHE A 90 -11.23 -6.69 -7.28
N ILE A 91 -10.15 -5.96 -7.58
CA ILE A 91 -10.08 -5.13 -8.79
C ILE A 91 -10.19 -6.00 -10.04
N ASN A 92 -10.96 -5.55 -11.03
CA ASN A 92 -11.07 -6.21 -12.33
C ASN A 92 -10.33 -5.46 -13.44
N ASP A 93 -10.24 -6.05 -14.63
CA ASP A 93 -9.51 -5.50 -15.78
C ASP A 93 -10.03 -4.12 -16.22
N SER A 94 -11.34 -3.88 -16.15
CA SER A 94 -11.96 -2.60 -16.49
C SER A 94 -11.55 -1.50 -15.52
N LEU A 95 -11.65 -1.77 -14.21
CA LEU A 95 -11.26 -0.82 -13.17
C LEU A 95 -9.74 -0.58 -13.17
N LEU A 96 -8.94 -1.62 -13.43
CA LEU A 96 -7.50 -1.46 -13.59
C LEU A 96 -7.16 -0.53 -14.76
N SER A 97 -7.86 -0.65 -15.89
CA SER A 97 -7.68 0.27 -17.02
C SER A 97 -7.95 1.72 -16.61
N ARG A 98 -9.08 1.97 -15.96
CA ARG A 98 -9.47 3.31 -15.49
C ARG A 98 -8.51 3.88 -14.46
N LEU A 99 -8.00 3.04 -13.53
CA LEU A 99 -6.98 3.42 -12.55
C LEU A 99 -5.70 3.91 -13.25
N ILE A 100 -5.24 3.16 -14.27
CA ILE A 100 -4.06 3.50 -15.06
C ILE A 100 -4.29 4.79 -15.87
N ASP A 101 -5.42 4.89 -16.57
CA ASP A 101 -5.75 6.03 -17.41
C ASP A 101 -5.85 7.34 -16.60
N LYS A 102 -6.41 7.27 -15.40
CA LYS A 102 -6.47 8.39 -14.44
C LYS A 102 -5.15 8.61 -13.67
N ARG A 103 -4.14 7.77 -13.89
CA ARG A 103 -2.81 7.84 -13.23
C ARG A 103 -2.88 7.79 -11.71
N LEU A 104 -3.84 7.06 -11.15
CA LEU A 104 -3.94 6.86 -9.72
C LEU A 104 -2.77 5.98 -9.23
N VAL A 105 -2.33 6.24 -8.02
CA VAL A 105 -1.29 5.43 -7.38
C VAL A 105 -1.95 4.24 -6.68
N TRP A 106 -1.39 3.04 -6.86
CA TRP A 106 -1.88 1.84 -6.19
C TRP A 106 -0.85 1.25 -5.22
N THR A 107 -1.27 1.08 -3.95
CA THR A 107 -0.52 0.38 -2.90
C THR A 107 -1.21 -0.95 -2.60
N PRO A 108 -0.69 -2.11 -3.05
CA PRO A 108 -1.43 -3.39 -3.02
C PRO A 108 -1.63 -3.98 -1.62
N THR A 109 -0.69 -3.81 -0.70
CA THR A 109 -0.77 -4.24 0.71
C THR A 109 -1.17 -5.71 0.91
N PHE A 110 -0.30 -6.63 0.50
CA PHE A 110 -0.51 -8.08 0.64
C PHE A 110 -0.43 -8.56 2.09
N VAL A 111 0.44 -7.93 2.88
CA VAL A 111 0.85 -8.45 4.20
C VAL A 111 -0.31 -8.70 5.15
N PRO A 112 -1.35 -7.84 5.26
CA PRO A 112 -2.46 -8.09 6.16
C PRO A 112 -3.20 -9.41 5.88
N VAL A 113 -3.44 -9.72 4.60
CA VAL A 113 -4.08 -10.98 4.19
C VAL A 113 -3.11 -12.14 4.30
N TYR A 114 -1.87 -11.95 3.83
CA TYR A 114 -0.85 -12.99 3.88
C TYR A 114 -0.54 -13.44 5.32
N THR A 115 -0.47 -12.53 6.27
CA THR A 115 -0.22 -12.85 7.68
C THR A 115 -1.34 -13.70 8.25
N GLN A 116 -2.60 -13.39 7.97
CA GLN A 116 -3.75 -14.20 8.39
C GLN A 116 -3.72 -15.60 7.76
N TYR A 117 -3.31 -15.71 6.50
CA TYR A 117 -3.17 -16.99 5.79
C TYR A 117 -2.00 -17.81 6.32
N ALA A 118 -0.84 -17.20 6.56
CA ALA A 118 0.40 -17.88 6.94
C ALA A 118 0.42 -18.34 8.40
N HIS A 119 -0.26 -17.61 9.29
CA HIS A 119 -0.31 -17.91 10.72
C HIS A 119 -1.50 -18.84 11.04
N LYS A 120 -1.26 -20.16 10.93
CA LYS A 120 -2.28 -21.19 11.19
C LYS A 120 -2.87 -21.12 12.60
N GLU A 121 -2.16 -20.55 13.56
CA GLU A 121 -2.65 -20.27 14.91
C GLU A 121 -3.81 -19.27 14.98
N CYS A 122 -4.10 -18.55 13.90
CA CYS A 122 -5.31 -17.72 13.77
C CYS A 122 -6.61 -18.54 13.77
N GLY A 123 -6.50 -19.88 13.58
CA GLY A 123 -7.63 -20.79 13.72
C GLY A 123 -8.68 -20.69 12.60
N TRP A 124 -8.32 -20.19 11.43
CA TRP A 124 -9.21 -20.12 10.28
C TRP A 124 -9.58 -21.54 9.78
N PRO A 125 -10.87 -21.77 9.41
CA PRO A 125 -11.28 -22.99 8.72
C PRO A 125 -10.51 -23.21 7.42
N GLU A 126 -10.33 -24.47 7.00
CA GLU A 126 -9.61 -24.83 5.77
C GLU A 126 -10.19 -24.12 4.54
N GLU A 127 -11.51 -24.11 4.39
CA GLU A 127 -12.21 -23.40 3.31
C GLU A 127 -11.86 -21.89 3.28
N THR A 128 -11.73 -21.27 4.44
CA THR A 128 -11.35 -19.85 4.54
C THR A 128 -9.89 -19.64 4.16
N LEU A 129 -9.00 -20.58 4.50
CA LEU A 129 -7.59 -20.54 4.07
C LEU A 129 -7.46 -20.70 2.55
N GLU A 130 -8.24 -21.59 1.94
CA GLU A 130 -8.31 -21.74 0.48
C GLU A 130 -8.80 -20.44 -0.19
N ASN A 131 -9.80 -19.79 0.37
CA ASN A 131 -10.28 -18.49 -0.10
C ASN A 131 -9.18 -17.41 -0.01
N MET A 132 -8.44 -17.34 1.11
CA MET A 132 -7.32 -16.39 1.26
C MET A 132 -6.22 -16.64 0.22
N GLU A 133 -5.88 -17.91 -0.03
CA GLU A 133 -4.90 -18.29 -1.04
C GLU A 133 -5.34 -17.82 -2.43
N GLN A 134 -6.60 -18.03 -2.78
CA GLN A 134 -7.16 -17.57 -4.04
C GLN A 134 -7.19 -16.04 -4.15
N ILE A 135 -7.58 -15.33 -3.07
CA ILE A 135 -7.54 -13.87 -3.00
C ILE A 135 -6.12 -13.36 -3.27
N LEU A 136 -5.10 -13.94 -2.63
CA LEU A 136 -3.71 -13.55 -2.82
C LEU A 136 -3.21 -13.85 -4.24
N ALA A 137 -3.60 -15.00 -4.80
CA ALA A 137 -3.25 -15.39 -6.17
C ALA A 137 -3.86 -14.43 -7.21
N ASP A 138 -5.13 -14.10 -7.05
CA ASP A 138 -5.84 -13.16 -7.93
C ASP A 138 -5.25 -11.74 -7.82
N HIS A 139 -4.93 -11.31 -6.61
CA HIS A 139 -4.31 -10.01 -6.37
C HIS A 139 -2.91 -9.92 -7.02
N ASN A 140 -2.10 -10.98 -6.91
CA ASN A 140 -0.80 -11.08 -7.60
C ASN A 140 -0.96 -11.04 -9.13
N ARG A 141 -1.98 -11.73 -9.69
CA ARG A 141 -2.27 -11.67 -11.12
C ARG A 141 -2.62 -10.26 -11.58
N MET A 142 -3.42 -9.53 -10.79
CA MET A 142 -3.78 -8.15 -11.11
C MET A 142 -2.61 -7.20 -10.93
N LEU A 143 -1.76 -7.40 -9.91
CA LEU A 143 -0.53 -6.64 -9.73
C LEU A 143 0.42 -6.81 -10.94
N ARG A 144 0.58 -8.04 -11.43
CA ARG A 144 1.38 -8.30 -12.64
C ARG A 144 0.84 -7.52 -13.84
N LYS A 145 -0.47 -7.63 -14.11
CA LYS A 145 -1.11 -6.87 -15.21
C LYS A 145 -0.93 -5.35 -15.05
N ALA A 146 -1.05 -4.85 -13.83
CA ALA A 146 -0.85 -3.43 -13.52
C ALA A 146 0.58 -2.99 -13.86
N PHE A 147 1.56 -3.75 -13.40
CA PHE A 147 2.97 -3.48 -13.66
C PHE A 147 3.28 -3.48 -15.16
N ASP A 148 2.84 -4.51 -15.90
CA ASP A 148 3.07 -4.64 -17.34
C ASP A 148 2.43 -3.51 -18.15
N ARG A 149 1.35 -2.91 -17.63
CA ARG A 149 0.62 -1.80 -18.25
C ARG A 149 1.07 -0.44 -17.76
N GLY A 150 2.11 -0.37 -16.92
CA GLY A 150 2.71 0.87 -16.46
C GLY A 150 1.91 1.61 -15.38
N ALA A 151 1.14 0.90 -14.56
CA ALA A 151 0.50 1.47 -13.38
C ALA A 151 1.55 2.09 -12.43
N ILE A 152 1.17 3.16 -11.73
CA ILE A 152 2.00 3.76 -10.70
C ILE A 152 1.79 2.95 -9.41
N LEU A 153 2.81 2.19 -9.02
CA LEU A 153 2.76 1.29 -7.87
C LEU A 153 3.59 1.82 -6.71
N MET A 154 3.08 1.65 -5.49
CA MET A 154 3.81 1.82 -4.24
C MET A 154 3.92 0.50 -3.48
N ALA A 155 4.92 0.38 -2.62
CA ALA A 155 5.01 -0.69 -1.62
C ALA A 155 4.66 -0.12 -0.24
N GLY A 156 3.67 -0.71 0.41
CA GLY A 156 3.20 -0.33 1.74
C GLY A 156 2.59 -1.53 2.46
N THR A 157 2.69 -1.57 3.77
CA THR A 157 2.39 -2.76 4.58
C THR A 157 1.10 -2.70 5.35
N ASP A 158 0.54 -1.51 5.53
CA ASP A 158 -0.56 -1.28 6.46
C ASP A 158 -0.22 -1.78 7.89
N ALA A 159 1.04 -1.55 8.32
CA ALA A 159 1.52 -1.97 9.63
C ALA A 159 0.70 -1.34 10.76
N GLY A 160 0.36 -2.16 11.76
CA GLY A 160 -0.63 -1.88 12.79
C GLY A 160 -1.82 -2.83 12.71
N CYS A 161 -2.04 -3.47 11.55
CA CYS A 161 -2.91 -4.63 11.48
C CYS A 161 -2.35 -5.80 12.32
N PRO A 162 -3.21 -6.66 12.90
CA PRO A 162 -2.77 -7.81 13.68
C PRO A 162 -1.75 -8.68 12.92
N GLY A 163 -0.58 -8.89 13.53
CA GLY A 163 0.52 -9.69 12.96
C GLY A 163 1.38 -8.97 11.91
N VAL A 164 1.09 -7.70 11.59
CA VAL A 164 1.90 -6.91 10.66
C VAL A 164 2.84 -5.98 11.42
N GLU A 165 4.12 -6.36 11.50
CA GLU A 165 5.14 -5.61 12.21
C GLU A 165 5.69 -4.46 11.37
N MET A 166 5.95 -3.31 12.01
CA MET A 166 6.67 -2.20 11.38
C MET A 166 8.09 -2.66 10.99
N GLY A 167 8.53 -2.26 9.82
CA GLY A 167 9.84 -2.61 9.28
C GLY A 167 9.90 -4.02 8.70
N ALA A 168 9.72 -5.07 9.51
CA ALA A 168 9.73 -6.45 9.03
C ALA A 168 8.64 -6.72 8.01
N GLY A 169 7.46 -6.14 8.19
CA GLY A 169 6.33 -6.25 7.25
C GLY A 169 6.68 -5.85 5.82
N LEU A 170 7.56 -4.85 5.62
CA LEU A 170 7.94 -4.44 4.26
C LEU A 170 8.69 -5.55 3.50
N ARG A 171 9.53 -6.33 4.17
CA ARG A 171 10.20 -7.48 3.54
C ARG A 171 9.18 -8.53 3.09
N THR A 172 8.21 -8.81 3.95
CA THR A 172 7.10 -9.72 3.65
C THR A 172 6.24 -9.20 2.50
N GLU A 173 5.93 -7.90 2.47
CA GLU A 173 5.20 -7.26 1.38
C GLU A 173 5.93 -7.46 0.04
N LEU A 174 7.21 -7.13 -0.01
CA LEU A 174 8.00 -7.29 -1.23
C LEU A 174 8.14 -8.76 -1.65
N ALA A 175 8.24 -9.69 -0.71
CA ALA A 175 8.23 -11.13 -1.00
C ALA A 175 6.86 -11.59 -1.57
N CYS A 176 5.75 -11.04 -1.08
CA CYS A 176 4.43 -11.29 -1.64
C CYS A 176 4.29 -10.68 -3.05
N MET A 177 4.72 -9.43 -3.24
CA MET A 177 4.71 -8.78 -4.55
C MET A 177 5.58 -9.53 -5.57
N ALA A 178 6.70 -10.14 -5.15
CA ALA A 178 7.58 -10.93 -6.02
C ALA A 178 6.88 -12.16 -6.61
N LYS A 179 5.87 -12.71 -5.94
CA LYS A 179 5.06 -13.83 -6.47
C LYS A 179 4.30 -13.46 -7.75
N SER A 180 4.10 -12.16 -8.01
CA SER A 180 3.55 -11.68 -9.29
C SER A 180 4.52 -11.82 -10.47
N GLY A 181 5.78 -12.18 -10.23
CA GLY A 181 6.83 -12.28 -11.25
C GLY A 181 7.48 -10.94 -11.61
N ILE A 182 7.28 -9.89 -10.83
CA ILE A 182 8.00 -8.63 -10.98
C ILE A 182 9.45 -8.84 -10.52
N ASP A 183 10.39 -8.39 -11.34
CA ASP A 183 11.83 -8.51 -11.08
C ASP A 183 12.22 -7.82 -9.76
N PRO A 184 13.10 -8.42 -8.92
CA PRO A 184 13.51 -7.85 -7.64
C PRO A 184 14.06 -6.42 -7.73
N LYS A 185 14.78 -6.06 -8.79
CA LYS A 185 15.26 -4.67 -9.00
C LYS A 185 14.12 -3.68 -9.14
N GLN A 186 13.04 -4.10 -9.83
CA GLN A 186 11.86 -3.24 -9.99
C GLN A 186 11.09 -3.10 -8.68
N LEU A 187 10.97 -4.18 -7.89
CA LEU A 187 10.35 -4.13 -6.57
C LEU A 187 11.14 -3.21 -5.62
N LEU A 188 12.47 -3.33 -5.60
CA LEU A 188 13.33 -2.43 -4.82
C LEU A 188 13.18 -0.97 -5.28
N ARG A 189 13.07 -0.73 -6.58
CA ARG A 189 12.85 0.61 -7.12
C ARG A 189 11.49 1.17 -6.68
N ILE A 190 10.44 0.35 -6.68
CA ILE A 190 9.11 0.73 -6.18
C ILE A 190 9.21 1.12 -4.70
N ALA A 191 9.80 0.26 -3.87
CA ALA A 191 9.89 0.46 -2.43
C ALA A 191 10.81 1.61 -1.99
N THR A 192 11.68 2.09 -2.87
CA THR A 192 12.65 3.15 -2.56
C THR A 192 12.39 4.41 -3.38
N VAL A 193 12.80 4.40 -4.65
CA VAL A 193 12.78 5.58 -5.54
C VAL A 193 11.35 6.06 -5.75
N THR A 194 10.44 5.15 -6.17
CA THR A 194 9.06 5.52 -6.50
C THR A 194 8.30 5.97 -5.25
N ASN A 195 8.42 5.23 -4.14
CA ASN A 195 7.83 5.63 -2.87
C ASN A 195 8.30 7.02 -2.44
N ALA A 196 9.62 7.28 -2.49
CA ALA A 196 10.18 8.57 -2.09
C ALA A 196 9.71 9.73 -3.00
N GLU A 197 9.59 9.50 -4.30
CA GLU A 197 9.08 10.49 -5.25
C GLU A 197 7.60 10.82 -4.99
N ILE A 198 6.77 9.80 -4.77
CA ILE A 198 5.33 9.97 -4.55
C ILE A 198 5.04 10.62 -3.19
N CYS A 199 5.77 10.22 -2.13
CA CYS A 199 5.64 10.78 -0.79
C CYS A 199 6.33 12.14 -0.61
N GLY A 200 6.90 12.75 -1.67
CA GLY A 200 7.61 14.02 -1.57
C GLY A 200 8.92 13.95 -0.79
N ALA A 201 9.42 12.74 -0.51
CA ALA A 201 10.62 12.51 0.29
C ALA A 201 11.90 12.36 -0.54
N ARG A 202 11.87 12.56 -1.86
CA ARG A 202 13.00 12.36 -2.78
C ARG A 202 14.26 13.11 -2.38
N GLN A 203 14.14 14.29 -1.83
CA GLN A 203 15.27 15.10 -1.37
C GLN A 203 15.96 14.50 -0.12
N TYR A 204 15.34 13.53 0.53
CA TYR A 204 15.84 12.94 1.78
C TYR A 204 16.28 11.49 1.63
N THR A 205 15.66 10.72 0.72
CA THR A 205 15.85 9.27 0.62
C THR A 205 15.48 8.71 -0.77
N GLY A 206 15.62 7.40 -0.92
CA GLY A 206 15.23 6.64 -2.11
C GLY A 206 16.37 6.38 -3.09
N ARG A 207 17.48 7.11 -2.99
CA ARG A 207 18.65 6.96 -3.87
C ARG A 207 19.95 7.14 -3.11
N ILE A 208 21.01 6.51 -3.62
CA ILE A 208 22.38 6.75 -3.19
C ILE A 208 23.03 7.64 -4.26
N GLU A 209 23.27 8.90 -3.93
CA GLU A 209 23.86 9.88 -4.85
C GLU A 209 24.81 10.83 -4.11
N VAL A 210 25.72 11.44 -4.84
CA VAL A 210 26.68 12.40 -4.27
C VAL A 210 25.92 13.64 -3.77
N GLY A 211 26.15 14.02 -2.51
CA GLY A 211 25.46 15.13 -1.86
C GLY A 211 24.09 14.75 -1.26
N GLY A 212 23.61 13.53 -1.47
CA GLY A 212 22.39 13.01 -0.86
C GLY A 212 22.59 12.62 0.61
N LYS A 213 21.50 12.50 1.35
CA LYS A 213 21.55 11.98 2.72
C LYS A 213 21.87 10.49 2.73
N ALA A 214 22.73 10.07 3.66
CA ALA A 214 23.07 8.66 3.84
C ALA A 214 21.88 7.90 4.44
N SER A 215 21.10 7.24 3.60
CA SER A 215 19.99 6.37 4.01
C SER A 215 19.98 5.12 3.16
N PHE A 216 20.65 4.05 3.65
CA PHE A 216 20.82 2.81 2.90
C PHE A 216 21.07 1.59 3.80
N GLY A 217 20.74 0.41 3.29
CA GLY A 217 21.07 -0.87 3.90
C GLY A 217 22.26 -1.55 3.26
N ILE A 218 23.03 -2.27 4.06
CA ILE A 218 24.12 -3.15 3.60
C ILE A 218 23.68 -4.59 3.82
N TYR A 219 23.75 -5.40 2.77
CA TYR A 219 23.31 -6.80 2.74
C TYR A 219 24.49 -7.72 2.40
N ARG A 220 24.47 -8.95 2.93
CA ARG A 220 25.47 -9.98 2.59
C ARG A 220 25.26 -10.56 1.19
N GLN A 221 23.99 -10.65 0.78
CA GLN A 221 23.57 -11.16 -0.52
C GLN A 221 22.81 -10.06 -1.27
N PRO A 222 22.87 -10.02 -2.60
CA PRO A 222 22.29 -8.94 -3.40
C PRO A 222 20.77 -9.02 -3.47
N PRO A 223 20.00 -8.10 -2.81
CA PRO A 223 18.53 -8.14 -2.84
C PRO A 223 17.92 -7.91 -4.22
N TRP A 224 18.69 -7.38 -5.15
CA TRP A 224 18.30 -7.19 -6.55
C TRP A 224 18.36 -8.46 -7.41
N GLU A 225 18.94 -9.55 -6.90
CA GLU A 225 18.93 -10.88 -7.55
C GLU A 225 17.79 -11.74 -7.01
N ASP A 226 17.58 -11.68 -5.69
CA ASP A 226 16.46 -12.33 -5.01
C ASP A 226 15.97 -11.43 -3.88
N ILE A 227 14.67 -11.14 -3.85
CA ILE A 227 14.08 -10.27 -2.84
C ILE A 227 14.20 -10.85 -1.42
N GLN A 228 14.32 -12.16 -1.27
CA GLN A 228 14.54 -12.82 0.02
C GLN A 228 15.91 -12.47 0.62
N HIS A 229 16.86 -12.02 -0.18
CA HIS A 229 18.15 -11.52 0.28
C HIS A 229 18.04 -10.25 1.16
N LEU A 230 16.86 -9.63 1.25
CA LEU A 230 16.57 -8.59 2.25
C LEU A 230 16.75 -9.11 3.69
N ASP A 231 16.64 -10.42 3.94
CA ASP A 231 16.88 -11.03 5.23
C ASP A 231 18.38 -11.08 5.59
N SER A 232 19.27 -10.88 4.64
CA SER A 232 20.73 -10.83 4.84
C SER A 232 21.25 -9.46 5.29
N LEU A 233 20.37 -8.58 5.78
CA LEU A 233 20.70 -7.23 6.24
C LEU A 233 21.76 -7.24 7.34
N VAL A 234 22.87 -6.55 7.12
CA VAL A 234 24.00 -6.44 8.08
C VAL A 234 23.94 -5.13 8.83
N ASN A 235 23.77 -4.02 8.12
CA ASN A 235 23.74 -2.69 8.70
C ASN A 235 22.73 -1.80 7.97
N VAL A 236 22.18 -0.84 8.69
CA VAL A 236 21.41 0.28 8.15
C VAL A 236 22.12 1.57 8.52
N PHE A 237 22.30 2.43 7.55
CA PHE A 237 22.72 3.81 7.76
C PHE A 237 21.52 4.73 7.53
N HIS A 238 21.27 5.59 8.51
CA HIS A 238 20.27 6.64 8.37
C HIS A 238 20.84 7.95 8.92
N GLU A 239 21.13 8.86 8.00
CA GLU A 239 21.86 10.11 8.27
C GLU A 239 23.22 9.85 8.98
N GLN A 240 23.34 10.22 10.25
CA GLN A 240 24.58 10.06 11.03
C GLN A 240 24.55 8.78 11.90
N HIS A 241 23.47 8.01 11.87
CA HIS A 241 23.29 6.84 12.71
C HIS A 241 23.53 5.55 11.91
N GLN A 242 24.18 4.60 12.57
CA GLN A 242 24.36 3.24 12.07
C GLN A 242 23.65 2.27 13.02
N PHE A 243 22.81 1.41 12.43
CA PHE A 243 22.11 0.34 13.14
C PHE A 243 22.61 -1.01 12.63
N ARG A 244 22.84 -1.96 13.55
CA ARG A 244 23.21 -3.33 13.18
C ARG A 244 21.97 -4.14 12.85
N GLY A 245 22.00 -4.88 11.73
CA GLY A 245 20.96 -5.84 11.38
C GLY A 245 21.01 -7.10 12.27
N ALA A 246 19.92 -7.81 12.38
CA ALA A 246 19.83 -9.05 13.15
C ALA A 246 20.82 -10.15 12.66
N ALA A 247 21.21 -10.11 11.37
CA ALA A 247 22.20 -11.04 10.78
C ALA A 247 23.67 -10.74 11.15
N SER A 248 23.94 -9.73 11.98
CA SER A 248 25.31 -9.38 12.39
C SER A 248 25.82 -10.08 13.66
N ALA A 249 25.02 -11.01 14.21
CA ALA A 249 25.40 -11.82 15.39
C ALA A 249 25.94 -13.20 14.96
N ILE A 250 27.07 -13.20 14.23
CA ILE A 250 27.99 -14.35 14.10
C ILE A 250 29.42 -13.81 14.09
#